data_6c12623c354260655a4b90b6f48b1c40
#
_entry.id   6c12623c354260655a4b90b6f48b1c40
#
_cell.length_a   1.000
_cell.length_b   1.000
_cell.length_c   1.000
_cell.angle_alpha   90.00
_cell.angle_beta   90.00
_cell.angle_gamma   90.00
#
_symmetry.space_group_name_H-M   'P 1'
#
loop_
_entity.id
_entity.type
_entity.pdbx_description
1 polymer ?
#
loop_
_entity_poly.entity_id
_entity_poly.type
_entity_poly.pdbx_seq_one_letter_code
_entity_poly.pdbx_strand_id
1 'polypeptide(L)' 'MLNIYIGKENNLDEDMTIIETNYKTPQEEGKLVVIGPKRMEYDRVVSLLEFIKENIEK' A
#
# COMPACT_ATOMS: atom_id res chain seq x y z
N MET A 1 2.59 -8.27 -4.89
CA MET A 1 3.58 -8.14 -3.82
C MET A 1 3.37 -6.83 -3.06
N LEU A 2 3.55 -6.86 -1.75
CA LEU A 2 3.43 -5.68 -0.89
C LEU A 2 4.78 -5.00 -0.77
N ASN A 3 4.80 -3.71 -1.03
CA ASN A 3 6.02 -2.91 -0.87
C ASN A 3 5.77 -1.74 0.07
N ILE A 4 6.73 -1.48 0.94
CA ILE A 4 6.66 -0.38 1.90
C ILE A 4 7.93 0.47 1.75
N TYR A 5 7.73 1.76 1.50
CA TYR A 5 8.82 2.71 1.33
C TYR A 5 8.71 3.79 2.41
N ILE A 6 9.56 3.70 3.42
CA ILE A 6 9.51 4.58 4.59
C ILE A 6 10.55 5.69 4.46
N GLY A 7 10.10 6.94 4.62
CA GLY A 7 11.00 8.08 4.62
C GLY A 7 11.74 8.23 3.30
N LYS A 8 13.07 8.25 3.35
CA LYS A 8 13.91 8.46 2.17
C LYS A 8 13.73 7.39 1.10
N GLU A 9 13.22 6.23 1.46
CA GLU A 9 13.02 5.13 0.52
C GLU A 9 11.96 5.40 -0.53
N ASN A 10 11.04 6.33 -0.26
CA ASN A 10 9.94 6.61 -1.19
C ASN A 10 10.31 7.62 -2.29
N ASN A 11 11.46 8.27 -2.20
CA ASN A 11 11.93 9.28 -3.15
C ASN A 11 11.03 10.51 -3.33
N LEU A 12 10.02 10.66 -2.50
CA LEU A 12 9.11 11.80 -2.56
C LEU A 12 9.29 12.74 -1.37
N ASP A 13 9.23 12.20 -0.15
CA ASP A 13 9.30 13.00 1.07
C ASP A 13 9.77 12.10 2.19
N GLU A 14 10.85 12.51 2.88
CA GLU A 14 11.42 11.71 3.95
C GLU A 14 10.52 11.61 5.19
N ASP A 15 9.52 12.46 5.30
CA ASP A 15 8.58 12.44 6.42
C ASP A 15 7.35 11.59 6.15
N MET A 16 7.26 11.03 4.95
CA MET A 16 6.11 10.25 4.50
C MET A 16 6.45 8.79 4.29
N THR A 17 5.42 7.97 4.24
CA THR A 17 5.54 6.55 3.95
C THR A 17 4.57 6.21 2.82
N ILE A 18 5.03 5.38 1.90
CA ILE A 18 4.19 4.86 0.82
C ILE A 18 4.12 3.35 0.96
N ILE A 19 2.90 2.82 1.00
CA ILE A 19 2.65 1.38 1.04
C ILE A 19 1.87 1.04 -0.21
N GLU A 20 2.37 0.08 -0.98
CA GLU A 20 1.70 -0.31 -2.21
C GLU A 20 1.59 -1.81 -2.35
N THR A 21 0.53 -2.25 -3.01
CA THR A 21 0.35 -3.64 -3.37
C THR A 21 -0.38 -3.71 -4.72
N ASN A 22 -0.16 -4.78 -5.45
CA ASN A 22 -0.81 -4.99 -6.73
C ASN A 22 -2.07 -5.81 -6.53
N TYR A 23 -3.07 -5.58 -7.39
CA TYR A 23 -4.25 -6.44 -7.44
C TYR A 23 -4.47 -6.89 -8.88
N LYS A 24 -5.17 -8.00 -9.04
CA LYS A 24 -5.47 -8.55 -10.35
C LYS A 24 -6.87 -9.12 -10.36
N THR A 25 -7.63 -8.73 -11.37
CA THR A 25 -8.95 -9.29 -11.63
C THR A 25 -8.96 -9.87 -13.05
N PRO A 26 -10.00 -10.63 -13.43
CA PRO A 26 -10.08 -11.13 -14.79
C PRO A 26 -10.14 -10.02 -15.86
N GLN A 27 -10.56 -8.81 -15.45
CA GLN A 27 -10.72 -7.70 -16.37
C GLN A 27 -9.55 -6.73 -16.36
N GLU A 28 -8.82 -6.64 -15.24
CA GLU A 28 -7.77 -5.62 -15.13
C GLU A 28 -6.75 -5.95 -14.05
N GLU A 29 -5.64 -5.24 -14.12
CA GLU A 29 -4.61 -5.25 -13.10
C GLU A 29 -4.40 -3.82 -12.65
N GLY A 30 -4.11 -3.65 -11.38
CA GLY A 30 -3.90 -2.31 -10.83
C GLY A 30 -3.04 -2.32 -9.59
N LYS A 31 -2.93 -1.15 -9.00
CA LYS A 31 -2.11 -0.96 -7.81
C LYS A 31 -2.90 -0.17 -6.77
N LEU A 32 -2.83 -0.62 -5.52
CA LEU A 32 -3.38 0.11 -4.39
C LEU A 32 -2.23 0.80 -3.68
N VAL A 33 -2.40 2.09 -3.39
CA VAL A 33 -1.36 2.88 -2.75
C VAL A 33 -1.94 3.62 -1.56
N VAL A 34 -1.23 3.57 -0.43
CA VAL A 34 -1.56 4.36 0.75
C VAL A 34 -0.37 5.24 1.05
N ILE A 35 -0.62 6.53 1.25
CA ILE A 35 0.41 7.49 1.60
C ILE A 35 0.05 8.05 2.97
N GLY A 36 0.99 7.99 3.91
CA GLY A 36 0.76 8.47 5.27
C GLY A 36 2.04 8.93 5.93
N PRO A 37 1.94 9.34 7.20
CA PRO A 37 3.11 9.79 7.94
C PRO A 37 4.06 8.61 8.21
N LYS A 38 5.33 8.95 8.46
CA LYS A 38 6.35 7.96 8.78
C LYS A 38 5.96 7.14 10.01
N ARG A 39 5.29 7.77 10.98
CA ARG A 39 4.78 7.08 12.18
C ARG A 39 3.32 6.72 11.97
N MET A 40 3.05 5.44 11.81
CA MET A 40 1.69 4.93 11.66
C MET A 40 1.65 3.49 12.17
N GLU A 41 0.45 3.00 12.39
CA GLU A 41 0.25 1.60 12.76
C GLU A 41 0.27 0.76 11.48
N TYR A 42 1.47 0.34 11.07
CA TYR A 42 1.67 -0.38 9.82
C TYR A 42 0.85 -1.66 9.73
N ASP A 43 0.80 -2.43 10.82
CA ASP A 43 0.03 -3.68 10.84
C ASP A 43 -1.43 -3.44 10.49
N ARG A 44 -2.02 -2.39 11.02
CA ARG A 44 -3.41 -2.05 10.77
C ARG A 44 -3.63 -1.59 9.34
N VAL A 45 -2.72 -0.74 8.85
CA VAL A 45 -2.82 -0.22 7.49
C VAL A 45 -2.64 -1.34 6.46
N VAL A 46 -1.66 -2.22 6.68
CA VAL A 46 -1.42 -3.35 5.80
C VAL A 46 -2.61 -4.30 5.80
N SER A 47 -3.19 -4.58 6.97
CA SER A 47 -4.37 -5.43 7.06
C SER A 47 -5.56 -4.85 6.29
N LEU A 48 -5.75 -3.52 6.41
CA LEU A 48 -6.82 -2.85 5.67
C LEU A 48 -6.57 -2.92 4.17
N LEU A 49 -5.34 -2.69 3.75
CA LEU A 49 -4.98 -2.74 2.34
C LEU A 49 -5.20 -4.13 1.74
N GLU A 50 -4.82 -5.17 2.48
CA GLU A 50 -5.04 -6.54 2.04
C GLU A 50 -6.52 -6.90 2.00
N PHE A 51 -7.31 -6.38 2.94
CA PHE A 51 -8.75 -6.57 2.95
C PHE A 51 -9.38 -5.96 1.69
N ILE A 52 -8.98 -4.75 1.35
CA ILE A 52 -9.46 -4.06 0.14
C ILE A 52 -9.06 -4.85 -1.11
N LYS A 53 -7.82 -5.31 -1.15
CA LYS A 53 -7.31 -6.10 -2.27
C LYS A 53 -8.15 -7.37 -2.48
N GLU A 54 -8.41 -8.11 -1.39
CA GLU A 54 -9.22 -9.32 -1.48
C GLU A 54 -10.62 -9.04 -2.00
N ASN A 55 -11.21 -7.93 -1.59
CA ASN A 55 -12.55 -7.57 -2.05
C ASN A 55 -12.57 -7.17 -3.53
N ILE A 56 -11.51 -6.56 -4.01
CA ILE A 56 -11.39 -6.22 -5.43
C ILE A 56 -11.18 -7.47 -6.28
N GLU A 57 -10.39 -8.42 -5.78
CA GLU A 57 -10.04 -9.64 -6.51
C GLU A 57 -11.12 -10.74 -6.45
N LYS A 58 -12.18 -10.51 -5.73
CA LYS A 58 -13.27 -11.49 -5.58
C LYS A 58 -13.95 -11.86 -6.91
#